data_506a969597fed6dcf2dd7f2603a1a12d
#
_entry.id   506a969597fed6dcf2dd7f2603a1a12d
#
_cell.length_a   1.000
_cell.length_b   1.000
_cell.length_c   1.000
_cell.angle_alpha   90.00
_cell.angle_beta   90.00
_cell.angle_gamma   90.00
#
_symmetry.space_group_name_H-M   'P 1'
#
loop_
_entity.id
_entity.type
_entity.pdbx_description
1 polymer ?
#
loop_
_entity_poly.entity_id
_entity_poly.type
_entity_poly.pdbx_seq_one_letter_code
_entity_poly.pdbx_strand_id
1 'polypeptide(L)'
;EIWSQTAGSIDGFTCAVGTGGTLAGVSIGLKNKNKDIKIALSDPMGSSLFSYVKKNKLESSGNSITEGIGTARITKNFDKALVDDAFQTNDIEALNIVYDLIEKQKIVLGGSSGINIAGAIKLAKKMGPGKNIVTILCDHGKRYASKIFNKDFLKSKNLPIPEWL
;
A
#
# COMPACT_ATOMS: atom_id res chain seq x y z
N GLU A 1 -18.03 7.05 1.67
CA GLU A 1 -18.12 5.60 1.43
C GLU A 1 -17.48 4.82 2.58
N ILE A 2 -16.15 4.83 2.77
CA ILE A 2 -15.45 4.08 3.86
C ILE A 2 -16.12 4.30 5.23
N TRP A 3 -16.37 5.55 5.62
CA TRP A 3 -17.04 5.88 6.87
C TRP A 3 -18.41 5.22 7.02
N SER A 4 -19.20 5.21 5.96
CA SER A 4 -20.55 4.59 5.99
C SER A 4 -20.47 3.07 6.03
N GLN A 5 -19.58 2.47 5.24
CA GLN A 5 -19.40 1.02 5.20
C GLN A 5 -18.86 0.43 6.51
N THR A 6 -18.05 1.19 7.23
CA THR A 6 -17.55 0.81 8.56
C THR A 6 -18.46 1.23 9.70
N ALA A 7 -19.61 1.86 9.41
CA ALA A 7 -20.49 2.48 10.42
C ALA A 7 -19.70 3.40 11.39
N GLY A 8 -18.68 4.09 10.88
CA GLY A 8 -17.79 4.93 11.66
C GLY A 8 -16.77 4.19 12.54
N SER A 9 -16.76 2.86 12.50
CA SER A 9 -15.83 2.03 13.29
C SER A 9 -14.53 1.81 12.54
N ILE A 10 -13.78 2.87 12.29
CA ILE A 10 -12.47 2.84 11.64
C ILE A 10 -11.45 3.55 12.52
N ASP A 11 -10.33 2.87 12.81
CA ASP A 11 -9.22 3.41 13.61
C ASP A 11 -8.05 3.84 12.75
N GLY A 12 -7.84 3.19 11.61
CA GLY A 12 -6.73 3.51 10.70
C GLY A 12 -7.02 3.27 9.24
N PHE A 13 -6.37 4.06 8.39
CA PHE A 13 -6.40 3.91 6.94
C PHE A 13 -4.99 4.01 6.37
N THR A 14 -4.69 3.17 5.39
CA THR A 14 -3.44 3.26 4.65
C THR A 14 -3.63 2.92 3.18
N CYS A 15 -2.91 3.59 2.31
CA CYS A 15 -2.76 3.19 0.91
C CYS A 15 -1.48 3.76 0.29
N ALA A 16 -1.10 3.20 -0.85
CA ALA A 16 0.02 3.67 -1.66
C ALA A 16 -0.36 4.94 -2.45
N VAL A 17 0.66 5.64 -2.91
CA VAL A 17 0.53 6.89 -3.64
C VAL A 17 1.13 6.77 -5.04
N GLY A 18 0.31 7.01 -6.05
CA GLY A 18 0.72 7.40 -7.39
C GLY A 18 0.58 8.92 -7.53
N THR A 19 -0.63 9.40 -7.86
CA THR A 19 -0.93 10.84 -7.92
C THR A 19 -1.22 11.46 -6.54
N GLY A 20 -1.52 10.63 -5.54
CA GLY A 20 -1.87 11.06 -4.17
C GLY A 20 -3.33 11.39 -3.94
N GLY A 21 -4.17 11.35 -4.96
CA GLY A 21 -5.58 11.73 -4.84
C GLY A 21 -6.37 10.90 -3.84
N THR A 22 -6.18 9.57 -3.84
CA THR A 22 -6.87 8.66 -2.91
C THR A 22 -6.47 8.94 -1.47
N LEU A 23 -5.16 8.96 -1.18
CA LEU A 23 -4.68 9.19 0.19
C LEU A 23 -5.11 10.57 0.70
N ALA A 24 -5.00 11.61 -0.12
CA ALA A 24 -5.42 12.96 0.26
C ALA A 24 -6.93 13.04 0.51
N GLY A 25 -7.75 12.58 -0.43
CA GLY A 25 -9.21 12.66 -0.31
C GLY A 25 -9.74 11.85 0.88
N VAL A 26 -9.23 10.63 1.08
CA VAL A 26 -9.64 9.78 2.21
C VAL A 26 -9.16 10.37 3.53
N SER A 27 -7.90 10.83 3.62
CA SER A 27 -7.37 11.42 4.85
C SER A 27 -8.17 12.64 5.31
N ILE A 28 -8.45 13.57 4.40
CA ILE A 28 -9.27 14.75 4.68
C ILE A 28 -10.67 14.33 5.11
N GLY A 29 -11.31 13.44 4.33
CA GLY A 29 -12.67 13.00 4.61
C GLY A 29 -12.81 12.27 5.95
N LEU A 30 -11.88 11.40 6.30
CA LEU A 30 -11.90 10.67 7.57
C LEU A 30 -11.52 11.57 8.75
N LYS A 31 -10.48 12.38 8.64
CA LYS A 31 -10.06 13.33 9.69
C LYS A 31 -11.15 14.39 10.01
N ASN A 32 -11.99 14.74 9.03
CA ASN A 32 -13.16 15.62 9.26
C ASN A 32 -14.25 14.92 10.09
N LYS A 33 -14.31 13.59 10.08
CA LYS A 33 -15.26 12.81 10.89
C LYS A 33 -14.70 12.50 12.28
N ASN A 34 -13.46 12.06 12.34
CA ASN A 34 -12.75 11.77 13.58
C ASN A 34 -11.24 12.03 13.39
N LYS A 35 -10.69 12.98 14.13
CA LYS A 35 -9.27 13.36 14.06
C LYS A 35 -8.31 12.29 14.57
N ASP A 36 -8.80 11.34 15.37
CA ASP A 36 -7.98 10.29 15.99
C ASP A 36 -7.66 9.14 15.01
N ILE A 37 -8.41 9.04 13.89
CA ILE A 37 -8.14 8.03 12.87
C ILE A 37 -6.71 8.21 12.35
N LYS A 38 -5.91 7.14 12.40
CA LYS A 38 -4.52 7.16 11.93
C LYS A 38 -4.45 6.94 10.42
N ILE A 39 -3.79 7.86 9.74
CA ILE A 39 -3.58 7.80 8.29
C ILE A 39 -2.12 7.48 8.02
N ALA A 40 -1.86 6.42 7.27
CA ALA A 40 -0.51 6.03 6.90
C ALA A 40 -0.32 5.94 5.38
N LEU A 41 0.90 6.22 4.94
CA LEU A 41 1.36 5.94 3.59
C LEU A 41 1.92 4.51 3.54
N SER A 42 1.45 3.70 2.60
CA SER A 42 2.09 2.43 2.20
C SER A 42 2.96 2.72 0.97
N ASP A 43 4.29 2.64 1.11
CA ASP A 43 5.20 3.10 0.06
C ASP A 43 6.10 1.97 -0.43
N PRO A 44 6.24 1.74 -1.75
CA PRO A 44 7.17 0.75 -2.27
C PRO A 44 8.63 1.22 -2.12
N MET A 45 9.57 0.28 -2.16
CA MET A 45 10.99 0.62 -2.34
C MET A 45 11.18 1.45 -3.62
N GLY A 46 12.18 2.33 -3.62
CA GLY A 46 12.45 3.23 -4.75
C GLY A 46 11.61 4.51 -4.78
N SER A 47 10.57 4.61 -3.95
CA SER A 47 9.84 5.86 -3.72
C SER A 47 10.53 6.75 -2.68
N SER A 48 10.36 8.07 -2.80
CA SER A 48 10.91 9.04 -1.84
C SER A 48 9.89 9.52 -0.79
N LEU A 49 8.61 9.14 -0.93
CA LEU A 49 7.58 9.67 -0.05
C LEU A 49 7.67 9.09 1.37
N PHE A 50 8.12 7.85 1.54
CA PHE A 50 8.39 7.29 2.87
C PHE A 50 9.40 8.14 3.64
N SER A 51 10.54 8.45 3.01
CA SER A 51 11.58 9.28 3.64
C SER A 51 11.08 10.71 3.89
N TYR A 52 10.27 11.25 2.98
CA TYR A 52 9.66 12.55 3.18
C TYR A 52 8.74 12.59 4.40
N VAL A 53 7.84 11.63 4.55
CA VAL A 53 6.95 11.56 5.74
C VAL A 53 7.72 11.36 7.03
N LYS A 54 8.77 10.52 7.01
CA LYS A 54 9.54 10.17 8.21
C LYS A 54 10.58 11.20 8.61
N LYS A 55 11.21 11.86 7.63
CA LYS A 55 12.42 12.68 7.83
C LYS A 55 12.34 14.06 7.19
N ASN A 56 11.24 14.37 6.52
CA ASN A 56 11.08 15.59 5.70
C ASN A 56 12.17 15.74 4.61
N LYS A 57 12.61 14.61 4.02
CA LYS A 57 13.61 14.57 2.95
C LYS A 57 13.17 13.63 1.83
N LEU A 58 13.31 14.07 0.59
CA LEU A 58 13.04 13.24 -0.60
C LEU A 58 14.27 12.38 -0.92
N GLU A 59 14.40 11.27 -0.21
CA GLU A 59 15.44 10.26 -0.43
C GLU A 59 14.79 8.94 -0.79
N SER A 60 15.34 8.22 -1.76
CA SER A 60 14.88 6.89 -2.14
C SER A 60 15.97 5.84 -1.95
N SER A 61 15.58 4.60 -1.66
CA SER A 61 16.48 3.46 -1.61
C SER A 61 15.84 2.24 -2.27
N GLY A 62 16.65 1.44 -2.97
CA GLY A 62 16.17 0.26 -3.68
C GLY A 62 15.31 0.61 -4.89
N ASN A 63 14.55 -0.37 -5.35
CA ASN A 63 13.60 -0.26 -6.45
C ASN A 63 12.40 -1.18 -6.20
N SER A 64 11.36 -1.06 -7.02
CA SER A 64 10.19 -1.92 -7.00
C SER A 64 9.72 -2.21 -8.41
N ILE A 65 9.16 -3.41 -8.61
CA ILE A 65 8.49 -3.81 -9.84
C ILE A 65 7.05 -3.31 -9.93
N THR A 66 6.53 -2.73 -8.86
CA THR A 66 5.15 -2.21 -8.82
C THR A 66 4.98 -1.02 -9.75
N GLU A 67 3.84 -0.97 -10.43
CA GLU A 67 3.51 0.09 -11.38
C GLU A 67 2.44 1.02 -10.83
N GLY A 68 2.47 2.28 -11.26
CA GLY A 68 1.45 3.27 -10.93
C GLY A 68 1.50 3.83 -9.52
N ILE A 69 2.41 3.34 -8.68
CA ILE A 69 2.64 3.82 -7.31
C ILE A 69 4.13 4.06 -7.05
N GLY A 70 4.43 4.83 -6.01
CA GLY A 70 5.79 5.27 -5.70
C GLY A 70 6.20 6.48 -6.57
N THR A 71 6.78 7.48 -5.95
CA THR A 71 7.21 8.69 -6.65
C THR A 71 8.41 9.32 -5.95
N ALA A 72 9.24 10.02 -6.75
CA ALA A 72 10.38 10.79 -6.23
C ALA A 72 10.03 12.26 -5.93
N ARG A 73 8.75 12.64 -6.07
CA ARG A 73 8.31 14.04 -5.88
C ARG A 73 7.02 14.14 -5.09
N ILE A 74 6.83 15.24 -4.41
CA ILE A 74 5.57 15.62 -3.78
C ILE A 74 4.62 16.09 -4.88
N THR A 75 3.52 15.36 -5.08
CA THR A 75 2.46 15.80 -6.00
C THR A 75 1.54 16.80 -5.31
N LYS A 76 0.85 17.65 -6.10
CA LYS A 76 -0.11 18.63 -5.56
C LYS A 76 -1.24 17.99 -4.73
N ASN A 77 -1.61 16.75 -5.02
CA ASN A 77 -2.61 16.04 -4.22
C ASN A 77 -2.00 15.54 -2.91
N PHE A 78 -0.81 14.88 -2.98
CA PHE A 78 -0.16 14.35 -1.79
C PHE A 78 0.20 15.44 -0.77
N ASP A 79 0.58 16.63 -1.24
CA ASP A 79 0.86 17.80 -0.41
C ASP A 79 -0.32 18.20 0.51
N LYS A 80 -1.53 17.83 0.13
CA LYS A 80 -2.76 18.08 0.91
C LYS A 80 -3.15 16.91 1.82
N ALA A 81 -2.47 15.78 1.73
CA ALA A 81 -2.81 14.59 2.52
C ALA A 81 -2.42 14.77 3.99
N LEU A 82 -3.33 14.39 4.88
CA LEU A 82 -3.12 14.44 6.32
C LEU A 82 -2.55 13.11 6.80
N VAL A 83 -1.24 12.91 6.60
CA VAL A 83 -0.53 11.65 6.88
C VAL A 83 0.13 11.69 8.24
N ASP A 84 -0.17 10.70 9.10
CA ASP A 84 0.41 10.57 10.44
C ASP A 84 1.68 9.69 10.44
N ASP A 85 1.79 8.74 9.50
CA ASP A 85 2.89 7.77 9.46
C ASP A 85 3.15 7.23 8.05
N ALA A 86 4.26 6.50 7.87
CA ALA A 86 4.57 5.82 6.61
C ALA A 86 5.26 4.49 6.88
N PHE A 87 4.99 3.51 6.00
CA PHE A 87 5.61 2.19 6.01
C PHE A 87 6.14 1.86 4.63
N GLN A 88 7.39 1.43 4.56
CA GLN A 88 8.01 1.00 3.32
C GLN A 88 7.89 -0.53 3.18
N THR A 89 7.64 -1.00 1.95
CA THR A 89 7.47 -2.41 1.63
C THR A 89 8.27 -2.78 0.40
N ASN A 90 8.98 -3.90 0.44
CA ASN A 90 9.68 -4.45 -0.71
C ASN A 90 8.80 -5.41 -1.52
N ASP A 91 9.25 -5.73 -2.73
CA ASP A 91 8.50 -6.57 -3.66
C ASP A 91 8.29 -8.01 -3.14
N ILE A 92 9.25 -8.57 -2.42
CA ILE A 92 9.16 -9.93 -1.86
C ILE A 92 8.01 -10.01 -0.86
N GLU A 93 7.95 -9.05 0.06
CA GLU A 93 6.87 -8.96 1.05
C GLU A 93 5.49 -8.79 0.37
N ALA A 94 5.41 -7.88 -0.60
CA ALA A 94 4.18 -7.61 -1.32
C ALA A 94 3.69 -8.82 -2.14
N LEU A 95 4.59 -9.51 -2.84
CA LEU A 95 4.27 -10.67 -3.66
C LEU A 95 3.85 -11.89 -2.82
N ASN A 96 4.52 -12.14 -1.70
CA ASN A 96 4.13 -13.21 -0.78
C ASN A 96 2.69 -13.01 -0.29
N ILE A 97 2.29 -11.78 0.01
CA ILE A 97 0.90 -11.46 0.40
C ILE A 97 -0.07 -11.74 -0.76
N VAL A 98 0.27 -11.31 -1.98
CA VAL A 98 -0.58 -11.55 -3.17
C VAL A 98 -0.75 -13.04 -3.43
N TYR A 99 0.32 -13.83 -3.33
CA TYR A 99 0.29 -15.27 -3.56
C TYR A 99 -0.48 -16.01 -2.45
N ASP A 100 -0.29 -15.64 -1.21
CA ASP A 100 -1.06 -16.14 -0.06
C ASP A 100 -2.57 -15.92 -0.22
N LEU A 101 -2.98 -14.75 -0.73
CA LEU A 101 -4.39 -14.45 -1.00
C LEU A 101 -4.97 -15.34 -2.12
N ILE A 102 -4.19 -15.64 -3.14
CA ILE A 102 -4.60 -16.56 -4.21
C ILE A 102 -4.78 -17.97 -3.66
N GLU A 103 -3.82 -18.46 -2.90
CA GLU A 103 -3.86 -19.81 -2.37
C GLU A 103 -4.99 -20.01 -1.34
N LYS A 104 -5.08 -19.10 -0.38
CA LYS A 104 -5.97 -19.24 0.79
C LYS A 104 -7.37 -18.70 0.56
N GLN A 105 -7.51 -17.63 -0.25
CA GLN A 105 -8.76 -16.90 -0.40
C GLN A 105 -9.30 -16.88 -1.85
N LYS A 106 -8.53 -17.37 -2.82
CA LYS A 106 -8.85 -17.30 -4.27
C LYS A 106 -9.04 -15.87 -4.80
N ILE A 107 -8.38 -14.91 -4.16
CA ILE A 107 -8.43 -13.50 -4.54
C ILE A 107 -7.17 -13.15 -5.34
N VAL A 108 -7.34 -12.73 -6.59
CA VAL A 108 -6.25 -12.44 -7.54
C VAL A 108 -6.08 -10.93 -7.68
N LEU A 109 -5.00 -10.40 -7.09
CA LEU A 109 -4.73 -8.95 -7.02
C LEU A 109 -3.41 -8.57 -7.70
N GLY A 110 -3.25 -7.29 -8.02
CA GLY A 110 -1.99 -6.70 -8.48
C GLY A 110 -1.01 -6.38 -7.34
N GLY A 111 0.24 -6.08 -7.69
CA GLY A 111 1.32 -5.81 -6.71
C GLY A 111 1.04 -4.61 -5.80
N SER A 112 0.35 -3.58 -6.29
CA SER A 112 -0.04 -2.41 -5.48
C SER A 112 -0.95 -2.78 -4.31
N SER A 113 -1.82 -3.77 -4.49
CA SER A 113 -2.64 -4.31 -3.39
C SER A 113 -1.78 -5.02 -2.34
N GLY A 114 -0.72 -5.74 -2.77
CA GLY A 114 0.26 -6.33 -1.86
C GLY A 114 0.98 -5.27 -1.00
N ILE A 115 1.42 -4.16 -1.61
CA ILE A 115 2.00 -3.01 -0.91
C ILE A 115 1.01 -2.43 0.11
N ASN A 116 -0.25 -2.25 -0.29
CA ASN A 116 -1.29 -1.71 0.57
C ASN A 116 -1.58 -2.60 1.78
N ILE A 117 -1.71 -3.91 1.57
CA ILE A 117 -1.97 -4.87 2.64
C ILE A 117 -0.76 -4.96 3.59
N ALA A 118 0.47 -4.98 3.06
CA ALA A 118 1.67 -4.94 3.89
C ALA A 118 1.70 -3.70 4.80
N GLY A 119 1.37 -2.53 4.25
CA GLY A 119 1.24 -1.30 5.02
C GLY A 119 0.14 -1.39 6.08
N ALA A 120 -1.01 -1.98 5.75
CA ALA A 120 -2.12 -2.18 6.70
C ALA A 120 -1.72 -3.11 7.85
N ILE A 121 -1.00 -4.20 7.56
CA ILE A 121 -0.46 -5.10 8.59
C ILE A 121 0.52 -4.36 9.52
N LYS A 122 1.42 -3.53 8.96
CA LYS A 122 2.39 -2.74 9.74
C LYS A 122 1.68 -1.70 10.62
N LEU A 123 0.67 -1.03 10.07
CA LEU A 123 -0.15 -0.08 10.84
C LEU A 123 -0.92 -0.78 11.96
N ALA A 124 -1.55 -1.92 11.68
CA ALA A 124 -2.27 -2.71 12.68
C ALA A 124 -1.36 -3.18 13.81
N LYS A 125 -0.17 -3.71 13.50
CA LYS A 125 0.84 -4.09 14.49
C LYS A 125 1.26 -2.91 15.37
N LYS A 126 1.42 -1.73 14.79
CA LYS A 126 1.79 -0.51 15.54
C LYS A 126 0.68 -0.02 16.45
N MET A 127 -0.58 -0.13 16.00
CA MET A 127 -1.74 0.35 16.78
C MET A 127 -2.20 -0.63 17.86
N GLY A 128 -1.82 -1.90 17.74
CA GLY A 128 -2.21 -2.94 18.68
C GLY A 128 -3.55 -3.61 18.36
N PRO A 129 -3.97 -4.58 19.18
CA PRO A 129 -5.17 -5.38 18.94
C PRO A 129 -6.47 -4.56 19.07
N GLY A 130 -7.55 -5.07 18.48
CA GLY A 130 -8.89 -4.48 18.56
C GLY A 130 -9.07 -3.23 17.69
N LYS A 131 -8.22 -3.00 16.69
CA LYS A 131 -8.27 -1.86 15.77
C LYS A 131 -8.77 -2.25 14.39
N ASN A 132 -9.67 -1.45 13.85
CA ASN A 132 -10.19 -1.59 12.48
C ASN A 132 -9.33 -0.78 11.51
N ILE A 133 -8.54 -1.48 10.70
CA ILE A 133 -7.67 -0.88 9.68
C ILE A 133 -8.26 -1.14 8.30
N VAL A 134 -8.38 -0.08 7.52
CA VAL A 134 -8.89 -0.13 6.15
C VAL A 134 -7.77 0.18 5.17
N THR A 135 -7.74 -0.55 4.07
CA THR A 135 -6.87 -0.27 2.92
C THR A 135 -7.60 -0.49 1.60
N ILE A 136 -6.94 -0.20 0.49
CA ILE A 136 -7.52 -0.32 -0.86
C ILE A 136 -6.96 -1.56 -1.56
N LEU A 137 -7.84 -2.41 -2.06
CA LEU A 137 -7.53 -3.42 -3.06
C LEU A 137 -7.71 -2.78 -4.44
N CYS A 138 -6.58 -2.53 -5.13
CA CYS A 138 -6.57 -1.64 -6.30
C CYS A 138 -7.15 -2.30 -7.54
N ASP A 139 -6.41 -3.23 -8.16
CA ASP A 139 -6.78 -3.84 -9.42
C ASP A 139 -6.56 -5.36 -9.43
N HIS A 140 -7.21 -6.00 -10.39
CA HIS A 140 -7.14 -7.44 -10.56
C HIS A 140 -5.79 -7.86 -11.14
N GLY A 141 -5.21 -8.95 -10.62
CA GLY A 141 -3.89 -9.45 -10.98
C GLY A 141 -3.73 -9.84 -12.45
N LYS A 142 -4.81 -10.16 -13.18
CA LYS A 142 -4.77 -10.50 -14.61
C LYS A 142 -4.00 -9.47 -15.45
N ARG A 143 -4.05 -8.20 -15.06
CA ARG A 143 -3.29 -7.11 -15.71
C ARG A 143 -1.78 -7.33 -15.67
N TYR A 144 -1.29 -8.10 -14.72
CA TYR A 144 0.12 -8.33 -14.44
C TYR A 144 0.57 -9.76 -14.78
N ALA A 145 -0.18 -10.47 -15.65
CA ALA A 145 0.12 -11.85 -16.04
C ALA A 145 1.54 -12.03 -16.59
N SER A 146 2.05 -11.06 -17.35
CA SER A 146 3.41 -11.08 -17.93
C SER A 146 4.53 -10.73 -16.92
N LYS A 147 4.19 -10.36 -15.69
CA LYS A 147 5.14 -9.95 -14.64
C LYS A 147 5.01 -10.84 -13.41
N ILE A 148 4.15 -10.48 -12.47
CA ILE A 148 4.04 -11.18 -11.17
C ILE A 148 3.46 -12.60 -11.29
N PHE A 149 2.95 -13.01 -12.45
CA PHE A 149 2.50 -14.36 -12.76
C PHE A 149 3.31 -15.00 -13.91
N ASN A 150 4.54 -14.56 -14.11
CA ASN A 150 5.45 -15.11 -15.14
C ASN A 150 6.76 -15.56 -14.46
N LYS A 151 7.05 -16.87 -14.51
CA LYS A 151 8.25 -17.47 -13.90
C LYS A 151 9.55 -16.84 -14.35
N ASP A 152 9.69 -16.58 -15.65
CA ASP A 152 10.96 -16.07 -16.20
C ASP A 152 11.18 -14.62 -15.76
N PHE A 153 10.13 -13.82 -15.73
CA PHE A 153 10.20 -12.47 -15.18
C PHE A 153 10.60 -12.50 -13.69
N LEU A 154 9.96 -13.33 -12.87
CA LEU A 154 10.25 -13.44 -11.45
C LEU A 154 11.69 -13.92 -11.21
N LYS A 155 12.17 -14.93 -11.94
CA LYS A 155 13.57 -15.38 -11.90
C LYS A 155 14.54 -14.26 -12.26
N SER A 156 14.27 -13.50 -13.34
CA SER A 156 15.13 -12.40 -13.79
C SER A 156 15.27 -11.27 -12.76
N LYS A 157 14.34 -11.19 -11.81
CA LYS A 157 14.29 -10.19 -10.73
C LYS A 157 14.64 -10.74 -9.35
N ASN A 158 15.01 -12.02 -9.24
CA ASN A 158 15.24 -12.71 -7.98
C ASN A 158 14.05 -12.59 -7.00
N LEU A 159 12.85 -12.74 -7.54
CA LEU A 159 11.60 -12.63 -6.79
C LEU A 159 11.01 -14.02 -6.48
N PRO A 160 10.17 -14.15 -5.45
CA PRO A 160 9.56 -15.41 -5.08
C PRO A 160 8.68 -15.96 -6.21
N ILE A 161 8.76 -17.27 -6.42
CA ILE A 161 7.93 -18.00 -7.37
C ILE A 161 7.08 -18.99 -6.56
N PRO A 162 5.76 -18.85 -6.56
CA PRO A 162 4.91 -19.78 -5.85
C PRO A 162 4.88 -21.13 -6.54
N GLU A 163 4.68 -22.24 -5.80
CA GLU A 163 4.72 -23.61 -6.32
C GLU A 163 3.67 -23.87 -7.41
N TRP A 164 2.52 -23.21 -7.29
CA TRP A 164 1.39 -23.36 -8.21
C TRP A 164 1.57 -22.60 -9.55
N LEU A 165 2.55 -21.74 -9.70
CA LEU A 165 2.86 -21.04 -10.94
C LEU A 165 3.79 -21.93 -11.81
#